data_e9e77442e79fa3651de062734fc39630
#
_entry.id   e9e77442e79fa3651de062734fc39630
#
_cell.length_a   1.000
_cell.length_b   1.000
_cell.length_c   1.000
_cell.angle_alpha   90.00
_cell.angle_beta   90.00
_cell.angle_gamma   90.00
#
_symmetry.space_group_name_H-M   'P 1'
#
loop_
_entity.id
_entity.type
_entity.pdbx_description
1 polymer ?
#
loop_
_entity_poly.entity_id
_entity_poly.type
_entity_poly.pdbx_seq_one_letter_code
_entity_poly.pdbx_strand_id
1 'polypeptide(L)'
;MKSSMIVAIVTFQLPKTTTAEEMSAPFQAAVPMFQSVTGLLTKYFYVSEDGRRAGGIYVWASRADADRLYRGDWRAFVENKFGSRPTIDYLNSPVMVDNRDRLNA
;
A
#
# COMPACT_ATOMS: atom_id res chain seq x y z
N MET A 1 -13.21 -21.42 11.16
CA MET A 1 -11.78 -21.15 11.18
C MET A 1 -11.48 -19.74 10.72
N LYS A 2 -10.58 -19.11 11.41
CA LYS A 2 -10.24 -17.73 11.13
C LYS A 2 -9.17 -17.63 10.05
N SER A 3 -9.39 -16.82 9.05
CA SER A 3 -8.37 -16.58 8.03
C SER A 3 -7.35 -15.56 8.52
N SER A 4 -6.11 -15.76 8.11
CA SER A 4 -5.07 -14.77 8.33
C SER A 4 -5.24 -13.63 7.32
N MET A 5 -4.88 -12.44 7.75
CA MET A 5 -4.79 -11.32 6.84
C MET A 5 -3.50 -11.43 6.04
N ILE A 6 -3.49 -10.81 4.87
CA ILE A 6 -2.30 -10.73 4.03
C ILE A 6 -1.82 -9.29 4.08
N VAL A 7 -0.55 -9.11 4.40
CA VAL A 7 0.09 -7.80 4.29
C VAL A 7 0.92 -7.79 3.02
N ALA A 8 0.76 -6.77 2.21
CA ALA A 8 1.55 -6.62 1.01
C ALA A 8 2.31 -5.30 1.09
N ILE A 9 3.63 -5.38 0.96
CA ILE A 9 4.46 -4.18 0.93
C ILE A 9 4.84 -3.94 -0.52
N VAL A 10 4.31 -2.87 -1.08
CA VAL A 10 4.58 -2.46 -2.46
C VAL A 10 5.60 -1.34 -2.42
N THR A 11 6.67 -1.49 -3.17
CA THR A 11 7.74 -0.51 -3.20
C THR A 11 8.13 -0.19 -4.65
N PHE A 12 8.30 1.08 -4.94
CA PHE A 12 8.87 1.50 -6.22
C PHE A 12 9.92 2.59 -5.98
N GLN A 13 10.87 2.65 -6.89
CA GLN A 13 11.94 3.66 -6.84
C GLN A 13 11.39 4.97 -7.37
N LEU A 14 11.78 6.06 -6.74
CA LEU A 14 11.41 7.39 -7.20
C LEU A 14 12.47 7.91 -8.16
N PRO A 15 12.06 8.63 -9.22
CA PRO A 15 13.03 9.16 -10.20
C PRO A 15 13.93 10.24 -9.60
N LYS A 16 13.49 10.87 -8.53
CA LYS A 16 14.30 11.85 -7.80
C LYS A 16 13.89 11.81 -6.35
N THR A 17 14.77 12.27 -5.48
CA THR A 17 14.53 12.33 -4.04
C THR A 17 13.29 13.17 -3.75
N THR A 18 12.39 12.64 -2.92
CA THR A 18 11.11 13.25 -2.60
C THR A 18 10.86 13.10 -1.10
N THR A 19 10.07 13.98 -0.53
CA THR A 19 9.71 13.89 0.89
C THR A 19 8.27 13.40 1.05
N ALA A 20 7.97 12.88 2.23
CA ALA A 20 6.58 12.50 2.56
C ALA A 20 5.66 13.71 2.43
N GLU A 21 6.14 14.88 2.82
CA GLU A 21 5.39 16.12 2.71
C GLU A 21 5.01 16.43 1.28
N GLU A 22 5.98 16.30 0.37
CA GLU A 22 5.73 16.55 -1.06
C GLU A 22 4.76 15.54 -1.66
N MET A 23 4.76 14.31 -1.16
CA MET A 23 3.89 13.26 -1.68
C MET A 23 2.50 13.26 -1.04
N SER A 24 2.30 14.08 -0.01
CA SER A 24 1.04 14.07 0.73
C SER A 24 -0.17 14.36 -0.17
N ALA A 25 -0.10 15.39 -1.00
CA ALA A 25 -1.22 15.74 -1.87
C ALA A 25 -1.54 14.66 -2.90
N PRO A 26 -0.55 14.12 -3.65
CA PRO A 26 -0.83 13.02 -4.57
C PRO A 26 -1.38 11.77 -3.86
N PHE A 27 -0.87 11.47 -2.67
CA PHE A 27 -1.38 10.32 -1.90
C PHE A 27 -2.83 10.55 -1.48
N GLN A 28 -3.15 11.74 -0.99
CA GLN A 28 -4.52 12.09 -0.63
C GLN A 28 -5.46 11.97 -1.83
N ALA A 29 -5.00 12.40 -2.99
CA ALA A 29 -5.80 12.34 -4.21
C ALA A 29 -6.12 10.89 -4.61
N ALA A 30 -5.27 9.94 -4.23
CA ALA A 30 -5.47 8.53 -4.55
C ALA A 30 -6.40 7.80 -3.57
N VAL A 31 -6.66 8.39 -2.40
CA VAL A 31 -7.46 7.72 -1.36
C VAL A 31 -8.82 7.22 -1.88
N PRO A 32 -9.63 8.05 -2.60
CA PRO A 32 -10.94 7.56 -3.03
C PRO A 32 -10.88 6.30 -3.90
N MET A 33 -9.85 6.19 -4.75
CA MET A 33 -9.69 5.01 -5.60
C MET A 33 -9.55 3.75 -4.76
N PHE A 34 -8.79 3.83 -3.68
CA PHE A 34 -8.53 2.65 -2.84
C PHE A 34 -9.66 2.36 -1.86
N GLN A 35 -10.51 3.34 -1.53
CA GLN A 35 -11.62 3.12 -0.61
C GLN A 35 -12.64 2.11 -1.13
N SER A 36 -12.74 1.96 -2.44
CA SER A 36 -13.71 1.05 -3.04
C SER A 36 -13.11 -0.30 -3.47
N VAL A 37 -11.85 -0.55 -3.15
CA VAL A 37 -11.21 -1.81 -3.56
C VAL A 37 -11.67 -2.95 -2.66
N THR A 38 -12.26 -3.97 -3.27
CA THR A 38 -12.79 -5.12 -2.56
C THR A 38 -11.69 -5.86 -1.80
N GLY A 39 -11.92 -6.11 -0.52
CA GLY A 39 -11.00 -6.88 0.31
C GLY A 39 -9.82 -6.10 0.86
N LEU A 40 -9.66 -4.85 0.48
CA LEU A 40 -8.62 -4.01 1.04
C LEU A 40 -9.10 -3.46 2.37
N LEU A 41 -8.44 -3.85 3.46
CA LEU A 41 -8.86 -3.44 4.80
C LEU A 41 -8.24 -2.12 5.21
N THR A 42 -6.94 -1.98 5.01
CA THR A 42 -6.23 -0.72 5.26
C THR A 42 -5.10 -0.57 4.27
N LYS A 43 -4.68 0.66 4.07
CA LYS A 43 -3.51 0.95 3.28
C LYS A 43 -2.80 2.16 3.86
N TYR A 44 -1.50 2.05 4.02
CA TYR A 44 -0.65 3.18 4.38
C TYR A 44 0.21 3.51 3.17
N PHE A 45 0.19 4.77 2.78
CA PHE A 45 1.12 5.28 1.77
C PHE A 45 2.41 5.69 2.48
N TYR A 46 3.55 5.45 1.88
CA TYR A 46 4.81 5.82 2.52
C TYR A 46 5.84 6.35 1.55
N VAL A 47 6.78 7.11 2.11
CA VAL A 47 8.02 7.50 1.44
C VAL A 47 9.14 7.11 2.39
N SER A 48 10.19 6.49 1.88
CA SER A 48 11.34 6.13 2.72
C SER A 48 12.02 7.38 3.27
N GLU A 49 12.72 7.21 4.38
CA GLU A 49 13.37 8.34 5.04
C GLU A 49 14.38 9.05 4.13
N ASP A 50 15.06 8.27 3.28
CA ASP A 50 16.01 8.86 2.34
C ASP A 50 15.35 9.46 1.10
N GLY A 51 14.03 9.34 0.98
CA GLY A 51 13.26 9.94 -0.11
C GLY A 51 13.41 9.26 -1.45
N ARG A 52 13.99 8.09 -1.50
CA ARG A 52 14.28 7.40 -2.78
C ARG A 52 13.27 6.35 -3.16
N ARG A 53 12.46 5.88 -2.21
CA ARG A 53 11.46 4.85 -2.43
C ARG A 53 10.12 5.33 -1.90
N ALA A 54 9.08 4.87 -2.54
CA ALA A 54 7.72 5.12 -2.07
C ALA A 54 6.89 3.89 -2.35
N GLY A 55 5.70 3.87 -1.80
CA GLY A 55 4.80 2.75 -2.02
C GLY A 55 3.65 2.73 -1.05
N GLY A 56 3.21 1.52 -0.75
CA GLY A 56 2.11 1.33 0.17
C GLY A 56 2.25 0.05 0.97
N ILE A 57 1.74 0.09 2.18
CA ILE A 57 1.58 -1.09 3.01
C ILE A 57 0.10 -1.40 3.02
N TYR A 58 -0.26 -2.51 2.40
CA TYR A 58 -1.65 -2.92 2.22
C TYR A 58 -1.98 -4.06 3.16
N VAL A 59 -3.17 -4.01 3.75
CA VAL A 59 -3.67 -5.13 4.54
C VAL A 59 -4.92 -5.66 3.84
N TRP A 60 -4.88 -6.92 3.45
CA TRP A 60 -5.92 -7.56 2.64
C TRP A 60 -6.65 -8.64 3.44
N ALA A 61 -7.94 -8.77 3.16
CA ALA A 61 -8.73 -9.85 3.73
C ALA A 61 -8.29 -11.20 3.20
N SER A 62 -7.80 -11.26 1.96
CA SER A 62 -7.36 -12.51 1.34
C SER A 62 -6.31 -12.24 0.28
N ARG A 63 -5.53 -13.29 -0.04
CA ARG A 63 -4.57 -13.22 -1.14
C ARG A 63 -5.25 -13.01 -2.48
N ALA A 64 -6.43 -13.61 -2.66
CA ALA A 64 -7.17 -13.48 -3.92
C ALA A 64 -7.56 -12.03 -4.19
N ASP A 65 -7.95 -11.31 -3.15
CA ASP A 65 -8.29 -9.89 -3.29
C ASP A 65 -7.06 -9.07 -3.69
N ALA A 66 -5.92 -9.36 -3.10
CA ALA A 66 -4.66 -8.69 -3.45
C ALA A 66 -4.30 -8.97 -4.91
N ASP A 67 -4.36 -10.23 -5.31
CA ASP A 67 -4.04 -10.61 -6.67
C ASP A 67 -4.93 -9.92 -7.69
N ARG A 68 -6.19 -9.73 -7.36
CA ARG A 68 -7.13 -9.06 -8.26
C ARG A 68 -6.67 -7.64 -8.59
N LEU A 69 -6.19 -6.91 -7.61
CA LEU A 69 -5.67 -5.57 -7.84
C LEU A 69 -4.36 -5.61 -8.63
N TYR A 70 -3.41 -6.42 -8.16
CA TYR A 70 -2.05 -6.35 -8.66
C TYR A 70 -1.86 -6.99 -10.05
N ARG A 71 -2.78 -7.86 -10.46
CA ARG A 71 -2.73 -8.48 -11.80
C ARG A 71 -3.38 -7.63 -12.88
N GLY A 72 -4.15 -6.61 -12.49
CA GLY A 72 -4.81 -5.76 -13.46
C GLY A 72 -3.89 -4.67 -14.00
N ASP A 73 -4.49 -3.60 -14.45
CA ASP A 73 -3.76 -2.48 -15.07
C ASP A 73 -2.97 -1.66 -14.06
N TRP A 74 -3.14 -1.95 -12.78
CA TRP A 74 -2.48 -1.21 -11.71
C TRP A 74 -0.97 -1.16 -11.88
N ARG A 75 -0.36 -2.30 -12.22
CA ARG A 75 1.10 -2.38 -12.34
C ARG A 75 1.62 -1.48 -13.46
N ALA A 76 0.95 -1.50 -14.60
CA ALA A 76 1.30 -0.63 -15.72
C ALA A 76 1.09 0.85 -15.37
N PHE A 77 0.01 1.14 -14.68
CA PHE A 77 -0.29 2.50 -14.23
C PHE A 77 0.83 3.05 -13.33
N VAL A 78 1.24 2.25 -12.35
CA VAL A 78 2.31 2.65 -11.42
C VAL A 78 3.63 2.84 -12.16
N GLU A 79 3.95 1.92 -13.06
CA GLU A 79 5.18 1.98 -13.84
C GLU A 79 5.23 3.25 -14.69
N ASN A 80 4.12 3.59 -15.34
CA ASN A 80 4.04 4.80 -16.15
C ASN A 80 4.15 6.06 -15.30
N LYS A 81 3.53 6.06 -14.13
CA LYS A 81 3.50 7.25 -13.29
C LYS A 81 4.86 7.51 -12.62
N PHE A 82 5.54 6.48 -12.18
CA PHE A 82 6.75 6.62 -11.37
C PHE A 82 8.02 6.19 -12.08
N GLY A 83 7.91 5.62 -13.27
CA GLY A 83 9.07 5.27 -14.08
C GLY A 83 9.80 4.02 -13.64
N SER A 84 9.28 3.25 -12.69
CA SER A 84 9.92 2.02 -12.25
C SER A 84 8.87 0.96 -11.97
N ARG A 85 9.30 -0.30 -12.13
CA ARG A 85 8.45 -1.44 -11.84
C ARG A 85 8.35 -1.64 -10.32
N PRO A 86 7.15 -1.74 -9.76
CA PRO A 86 7.02 -1.99 -8.33
C PRO A 86 7.43 -3.41 -7.97
N THR A 87 7.94 -3.56 -6.74
CA THR A 87 8.12 -4.87 -6.13
C THR A 87 7.02 -5.08 -5.11
N ILE A 88 6.61 -6.32 -4.90
CA ILE A 88 5.55 -6.65 -3.97
C ILE A 88 6.02 -7.79 -3.09
N ASP A 89 6.05 -7.55 -1.78
CA ASP A 89 6.35 -8.57 -0.78
C ASP A 89 5.06 -8.95 -0.08
N TYR A 90 4.73 -10.24 -0.07
CA TYR A 90 3.55 -10.75 0.61
C TYR A 90 3.94 -11.39 1.92
N LEU A 91 3.19 -11.05 2.96
CA LEU A 91 3.42 -11.56 4.31
C LEU A 91 2.10 -12.06 4.87
N ASN A 92 2.15 -13.19 5.56
CA ASN A 92 0.98 -13.68 6.28
C ASN A 92 0.97 -13.05 7.66
N SER A 93 -0.15 -12.45 8.04
CA SER A 93 -0.29 -11.83 9.35
C SER A 93 -1.39 -12.57 10.13
N PRO A 94 -1.03 -13.54 10.96
CA PRO A 94 -2.03 -14.29 11.73
C PRO A 94 -2.57 -13.52 12.92
N VAL A 95 -1.85 -12.51 13.39
CA VAL A 95 -2.21 -11.78 14.61
C VAL A 95 -1.93 -10.31 14.40
N MET A 96 -2.86 -9.49 14.86
CA MET A 96 -2.73 -8.04 14.79
C MET A 96 -2.96 -7.44 16.17
N VAL A 97 -2.19 -6.41 16.50
CA VAL A 97 -2.45 -5.58 17.67
C VAL A 97 -2.80 -4.18 17.18
N ASP A 98 -3.92 -3.67 17.65
CA ASP A 98 -4.34 -2.31 17.31
C ASP A 98 -4.68 -1.57 18.60
N ASN A 99 -3.85 -0.63 18.97
CA ASN A 99 -4.00 0.13 20.21
C ASN A 99 -4.54 1.54 19.99
N ARG A 100 -4.96 1.84 18.77
CA ARG A 100 -5.37 3.22 18.44
C ARG A 100 -6.54 3.70 19.30
N ASP A 101 -7.53 2.85 19.53
CA ASP A 101 -8.68 3.22 20.36
C ASP A 101 -8.27 3.53 21.79
N ARG A 102 -7.33 2.79 22.33
CA ARG A 102 -6.82 3.04 23.68
C ARG A 102 -6.12 4.38 23.77
N LEU A 103 -5.36 4.72 22.75
CA LEU A 103 -4.61 5.98 22.74
C LEU A 103 -5.53 7.19 22.61
N ASN A 104 -6.70 7.00 22.04
CA ASN A 104 -7.68 8.06 21.82
C ASN A 104 -8.76 8.13 22.90
N ALA A 105 -8.70 7.25 23.87
CA ALA A 105 -9.71 7.20 24.93
C ALA A 105 -9.53 8.32 25.93
#